data_92a5bc2f41fca22ac64246a7bc85f04f
#
_entry.id   92a5bc2f41fca22ac64246a7bc85f04f
#
_cell.length_a   1.000
_cell.length_b   1.000
_cell.length_c   1.000
_cell.angle_alpha   90.00
_cell.angle_beta   90.00
_cell.angle_gamma   90.00
#
_symmetry.space_group_name_H-M   'P 1'
#
loop_
_entity.id
_entity.type
_entity.pdbx_description
1 polymer ?
#
loop_
_entity_poly.entity_id
_entity_poly.type
_entity_poly.pdbx_seq_one_letter_code
_entity_poly.pdbx_strand_id
1 'polypeptide(L)'
;MSPRTPPSLSRGHLPVPAGGGYVARNGRRGARDNHGNRGADRERANGVTQRPESDAVRALIERGMDRSATFRTLNARLDGANVIVYVRFSPCAGGAPACLLWASEDTDARRLLIKINRFGRSTDELTALLAHELQHANEVASDAEITDLASFRKSFALRGWTHGAGIETEEAGRIARQVAAELSRR
;
A
#
# COMPACT_ATOMS: atom_id res chain seq x y z
N MET A 1 -41.60 -30.53 -27.13
CA MET A 1 -40.49 -30.50 -26.14
C MET A 1 -40.83 -29.37 -25.14
N SER A 2 -41.33 -29.76 -23.96
CA SER A 2 -41.74 -28.81 -22.92
C SER A 2 -40.58 -28.47 -21.99
N PRO A 3 -40.41 -27.23 -21.53
CA PRO A 3 -39.36 -26.86 -20.59
C PRO A 3 -39.71 -27.29 -19.16
N ARG A 4 -38.72 -27.86 -18.48
CA ARG A 4 -38.81 -28.30 -17.07
C ARG A 4 -38.50 -27.10 -16.15
N THR A 5 -39.40 -26.86 -15.22
CA THR A 5 -39.27 -25.89 -14.12
C THR A 5 -38.35 -26.44 -13.03
N PRO A 6 -37.41 -25.68 -12.48
CA PRO A 6 -36.59 -26.08 -11.34
C PRO A 6 -37.35 -26.00 -10.01
N PRO A 7 -36.99 -26.82 -9.00
CA PRO A 7 -37.69 -26.85 -7.71
C PRO A 7 -37.31 -25.65 -6.81
N SER A 8 -38.33 -25.17 -6.11
CA SER A 8 -38.28 -24.15 -5.06
C SER A 8 -37.52 -24.64 -3.82
N LEU A 9 -36.49 -23.93 -3.37
CA LEU A 9 -35.79 -24.18 -2.11
C LEU A 9 -36.48 -23.44 -0.95
N SER A 10 -37.04 -24.24 -0.04
CA SER A 10 -37.64 -23.83 1.23
C SER A 10 -36.62 -23.13 2.14
N ARG A 11 -36.96 -21.96 2.64
CA ARG A 11 -36.22 -21.24 3.67
C ARG A 11 -36.38 -21.93 5.02
N GLY A 12 -35.30 -22.57 5.50
CA GLY A 12 -35.19 -23.05 6.87
C GLY A 12 -35.01 -21.90 7.85
N HIS A 13 -35.97 -21.77 8.76
CA HIS A 13 -35.95 -20.85 9.90
C HIS A 13 -35.05 -21.46 10.99
N LEU A 14 -33.94 -20.77 11.37
CA LEU A 14 -33.14 -21.15 12.52
C LEU A 14 -33.59 -20.37 13.76
N PRO A 15 -33.70 -21.03 14.92
CA PRO A 15 -34.14 -20.36 16.15
C PRO A 15 -33.00 -19.53 16.79
N VAL A 16 -33.36 -18.35 17.30
CA VAL A 16 -32.52 -17.47 18.09
C VAL A 16 -32.48 -17.97 19.53
N PRO A 17 -31.33 -18.15 20.18
CA PRO A 17 -31.28 -18.44 21.61
C PRO A 17 -31.46 -17.17 22.42
N ALA A 18 -32.35 -17.26 23.43
CA ALA A 18 -32.65 -16.23 24.42
C ALA A 18 -31.59 -16.16 25.51
N GLY A 19 -31.28 -14.93 25.89
CA GLY A 19 -30.99 -14.48 27.25
C GLY A 19 -29.88 -15.14 28.06
N GLY A 20 -28.79 -14.43 28.26
CA GLY A 20 -27.85 -14.64 29.35
C GLY A 20 -27.32 -13.30 29.84
N GLY A 21 -27.90 -12.76 30.91
CA GLY A 21 -27.46 -11.52 31.53
C GLY A 21 -26.06 -11.66 32.12
N TYR A 22 -25.16 -10.74 31.78
CA TYR A 22 -23.87 -10.59 32.42
C TYR A 22 -23.88 -9.37 33.36
N VAL A 23 -23.68 -9.66 34.62
CA VAL A 23 -23.49 -8.73 35.75
C VAL A 23 -22.22 -7.91 35.51
N ALA A 24 -22.34 -6.59 35.53
CA ALA A 24 -21.21 -5.67 35.49
C ALA A 24 -20.36 -5.82 36.75
N ARG A 25 -19.14 -6.32 36.64
CA ARG A 25 -18.10 -6.18 37.65
C ARG A 25 -17.27 -4.94 37.34
N ASN A 26 -17.42 -3.92 38.18
CA ASN A 26 -16.50 -2.79 38.31
C ASN A 26 -15.08 -3.31 38.59
N GLY A 27 -14.20 -3.30 37.61
CA GLY A 27 -12.77 -3.60 37.68
C GLY A 27 -11.97 -2.36 37.31
N ARG A 28 -11.27 -1.81 38.28
CA ARG A 28 -10.21 -0.78 38.31
C ARG A 28 -9.69 -0.34 36.95
N ARG A 29 -9.75 0.97 36.72
CA ARG A 29 -9.03 1.67 35.64
C ARG A 29 -7.53 1.45 35.82
N GLY A 30 -6.98 0.46 35.15
CA GLY A 30 -5.54 0.37 34.89
C GLY A 30 -5.18 1.47 33.90
N ALA A 31 -4.25 2.33 34.25
CA ALA A 31 -3.61 3.26 33.35
C ALA A 31 -3.04 2.45 32.19
N ARG A 32 -3.64 2.58 31.02
CA ARG A 32 -3.07 2.03 29.76
C ARG A 32 -1.88 2.90 29.44
N ASP A 33 -0.70 2.33 29.63
CA ASP A 33 0.56 2.93 29.22
C ASP A 33 0.50 3.27 27.73
N ASN A 34 0.44 4.56 27.45
CA ASN A 34 0.40 5.16 26.12
C ASN A 34 1.82 5.15 25.50
N HIS A 35 2.48 3.96 25.52
CA HIS A 35 3.83 3.80 24.99
C HIS A 35 3.88 3.57 23.47
N GLY A 36 2.73 3.27 22.82
CA GLY A 36 2.68 2.97 21.38
C GLY A 36 2.73 4.20 20.48
N ASN A 37 2.32 5.38 20.94
CA ASN A 37 2.11 6.53 20.07
C ASN A 37 3.34 7.47 19.95
N ARG A 38 4.26 7.41 20.92
CA ARG A 38 5.45 8.30 20.92
C ARG A 38 6.48 7.96 19.81
N GLY A 39 6.48 6.71 19.32
CA GLY A 39 7.32 6.29 18.19
C GLY A 39 6.82 6.88 16.86
N ALA A 40 5.52 6.83 16.64
CA ALA A 40 4.88 7.35 15.41
C ALA A 40 5.03 8.88 15.26
N ASP A 41 4.95 9.61 16.39
CA ASP A 41 5.09 11.07 16.40
C ASP A 41 6.55 11.52 16.20
N ARG A 42 7.53 10.75 16.70
CA ARG A 42 8.96 11.00 16.46
C ARG A 42 9.37 10.73 15.01
N GLU A 43 8.79 9.71 14.36
CA GLU A 43 9.07 9.41 12.94
C GLU A 43 8.48 10.45 12.00
N ARG A 44 7.33 11.06 12.33
CA ARG A 44 6.78 12.22 11.58
C ARG A 44 7.69 13.44 11.67
N ALA A 45 8.34 13.66 12.81
CA ALA A 45 9.26 14.78 13.01
C ALA A 45 10.56 14.65 12.19
N ASN A 46 10.89 13.44 11.71
CA ASN A 46 12.11 13.16 10.96
C ASN A 46 11.91 13.13 9.43
N GLY A 47 10.72 13.48 8.91
CA GLY A 47 10.47 13.58 7.45
C GLY A 47 10.48 12.23 6.71
N VAL A 48 10.50 11.09 7.40
CA VAL A 48 10.55 9.77 6.75
C VAL A 48 9.15 9.32 6.38
N THR A 49 8.78 9.50 5.12
CA THR A 49 7.49 9.05 4.56
C THR A 49 7.46 7.55 4.29
N GLN A 50 8.63 6.93 4.02
CA GLN A 50 8.72 5.50 3.73
C GLN A 50 9.02 4.69 4.99
N ARG A 51 8.29 3.57 5.16
CA ARG A 51 8.43 2.64 6.29
C ARG A 51 8.77 1.24 5.78
N PRO A 52 10.07 0.89 5.72
CA PRO A 52 10.51 -0.45 5.35
C PRO A 52 10.15 -1.45 6.45
N GLU A 53 9.52 -2.57 6.08
CA GLU A 53 9.19 -3.65 7.04
C GLU A 53 10.39 -4.57 7.36
N SER A 54 11.53 -4.42 6.69
CA SER A 54 12.73 -5.22 6.93
C SER A 54 14.00 -4.49 6.51
N ASP A 55 15.16 -4.93 7.04
CA ASP A 55 16.46 -4.39 6.65
C ASP A 55 16.77 -4.60 5.18
N ALA A 56 16.30 -5.71 4.59
CA ALA A 56 16.46 -5.96 3.16
C ALA A 56 15.68 -4.95 2.29
N VAL A 57 14.49 -4.51 2.74
CA VAL A 57 13.75 -3.42 2.07
C VAL A 57 14.44 -2.08 2.30
N ARG A 58 14.96 -1.84 3.51
CA ARG A 58 15.73 -0.64 3.83
C ARG A 58 16.93 -0.50 2.89
N ALA A 59 17.67 -1.59 2.66
CA ALA A 59 18.81 -1.60 1.74
C ALA A 59 18.43 -1.26 0.29
N LEU A 60 17.21 -1.61 -0.18
CA LEU A 60 16.73 -1.17 -1.49
C LEU A 60 16.52 0.34 -1.55
N ILE A 61 15.92 0.91 -0.50
CA ILE A 61 15.68 2.36 -0.41
C ILE A 61 17.03 3.10 -0.38
N GLU A 62 17.95 2.68 0.48
CA GLU A 62 19.29 3.24 0.58
C GLU A 62 20.03 3.19 -0.76
N ARG A 63 19.98 2.05 -1.45
CA ARG A 63 20.58 1.91 -2.78
C ARG A 63 19.97 2.88 -3.80
N GLY A 64 18.65 3.05 -3.79
CA GLY A 64 17.96 4.02 -4.65
C GLY A 64 18.40 5.45 -4.32
N MET A 65 18.45 5.79 -3.04
CA MET A 65 18.88 7.11 -2.55
C MET A 65 20.33 7.41 -2.92
N ASP A 66 21.23 6.44 -2.81
CA ASP A 66 22.65 6.62 -3.10
C ASP A 66 22.93 6.74 -4.61
N ARG A 67 22.27 5.91 -5.42
CA ARG A 67 22.64 5.67 -6.81
C ARG A 67 21.74 6.30 -7.85
N SER A 68 20.55 6.82 -7.48
CA SER A 68 19.59 7.38 -8.43
C SER A 68 19.11 8.76 -8.03
N ALA A 69 19.36 9.76 -8.89
CA ALA A 69 18.84 11.10 -8.72
C ALA A 69 17.30 11.13 -8.86
N THR A 70 16.76 10.31 -9.76
CA THR A 70 15.32 10.15 -9.94
C THR A 70 14.67 9.57 -8.70
N PHE A 71 15.28 8.55 -8.07
CA PHE A 71 14.75 7.96 -6.84
C PHE A 71 14.74 8.97 -5.69
N ARG A 72 15.81 9.77 -5.53
CA ARG A 72 15.84 10.88 -4.54
C ARG A 72 14.71 11.87 -4.77
N THR A 73 14.45 12.23 -6.04
CA THR A 73 13.37 13.17 -6.38
C THR A 73 11.99 12.62 -6.03
N LEU A 74 11.74 11.31 -6.26
CA LEU A 74 10.48 10.66 -5.86
C LEU A 74 10.28 10.73 -4.34
N ASN A 75 11.32 10.45 -3.59
CA ASN A 75 11.30 10.53 -2.13
C ASN A 75 11.01 11.94 -1.64
N ALA A 76 11.74 12.93 -2.16
CA ALA A 76 11.57 14.33 -1.76
C ALA A 76 10.15 14.88 -2.04
N ARG A 77 9.47 14.36 -3.09
CA ARG A 77 8.08 14.74 -3.37
C ARG A 77 7.08 14.14 -2.38
N LEU A 78 7.38 12.98 -1.80
CA LEU A 78 6.57 12.39 -0.75
C LEU A 78 6.81 13.03 0.61
N ASP A 79 8.00 13.63 0.82
CA ASP A 79 8.30 14.35 2.04
C ASP A 79 7.36 15.57 2.19
N GLY A 80 6.68 15.64 3.32
CA GLY A 80 5.68 16.69 3.57
C GLY A 80 4.29 16.43 2.96
N ALA A 81 4.13 15.40 2.13
CA ALA A 81 2.82 14.96 1.69
C ALA A 81 2.09 14.20 2.82
N ASN A 82 0.75 14.32 2.83
CA ASN A 82 -0.07 13.58 3.80
C ASN A 82 -0.27 12.11 3.39
N VAL A 83 0.86 11.41 3.16
CA VAL A 83 0.92 10.00 2.74
C VAL A 83 2.00 9.28 3.52
N ILE A 84 1.72 8.08 3.99
CA ILE A 84 2.69 7.16 4.59
C ILE A 84 2.76 5.91 3.72
N VAL A 85 3.96 5.54 3.27
CA VAL A 85 4.18 4.40 2.37
C VAL A 85 4.90 3.29 3.13
N TYR A 86 4.22 2.18 3.34
CA TYR A 86 4.82 0.94 3.85
C TYR A 86 5.38 0.14 2.68
N VAL A 87 6.55 -0.46 2.85
CA VAL A 87 7.20 -1.26 1.80
C VAL A 87 7.58 -2.62 2.35
N ARG A 88 7.19 -3.69 1.66
CA ARG A 88 7.56 -5.06 2.05
C ARG A 88 7.76 -6.00 0.85
N PHE A 89 8.50 -7.08 1.10
CA PHE A 89 8.55 -8.20 0.17
C PHE A 89 7.35 -9.11 0.37
N SER A 90 6.49 -9.17 -0.64
CA SER A 90 5.32 -10.04 -0.66
C SER A 90 4.82 -10.21 -2.09
N PRO A 91 4.24 -11.35 -2.46
CA PRO A 91 3.58 -11.49 -3.76
C PRO A 91 2.40 -10.52 -3.90
N CYS A 92 2.19 -10.04 -5.13
CA CYS A 92 1.00 -9.31 -5.55
C CYS A 92 -0.05 -10.26 -6.13
N ALA A 93 -1.32 -9.88 -6.08
CA ALA A 93 -2.38 -10.59 -6.78
C ALA A 93 -2.11 -10.60 -8.29
N GLY A 94 -2.53 -11.65 -8.99
CA GLY A 94 -2.31 -11.78 -10.43
C GLY A 94 -0.86 -11.96 -10.86
N GLY A 95 0.08 -12.19 -9.94
CA GLY A 95 1.49 -12.43 -10.25
C GLY A 95 2.28 -11.17 -10.66
N ALA A 96 1.74 -9.98 -10.45
CA ALA A 96 2.45 -8.73 -10.73
C ALA A 96 3.80 -8.66 -9.97
N PRO A 97 4.85 -8.08 -10.58
CA PRO A 97 6.17 -7.98 -9.96
C PRO A 97 6.21 -7.05 -8.75
N ALA A 98 5.42 -6.00 -8.76
CA ALA A 98 5.17 -5.09 -7.64
C ALA A 98 3.73 -4.58 -7.71
N CYS A 99 3.24 -3.95 -6.64
CA CYS A 99 1.91 -3.33 -6.61
C CYS A 99 1.76 -2.35 -5.47
N LEU A 100 1.05 -1.25 -5.71
CA LEU A 100 0.60 -0.30 -4.73
C LEU A 100 -0.82 -0.64 -4.27
N LEU A 101 -1.06 -0.63 -2.98
CA LEU A 101 -2.36 -0.90 -2.35
C LEU A 101 -2.73 0.22 -1.40
N TRP A 102 -4.03 0.49 -1.29
CA TRP A 102 -4.57 1.29 -0.20
C TRP A 102 -4.55 0.47 1.09
N ALA A 103 -3.89 0.96 2.14
CA ALA A 103 -3.66 0.17 3.36
C ALA A 103 -4.67 0.48 4.47
N SER A 104 -5.06 1.72 4.67
CA SER A 104 -6.11 2.09 5.63
C SER A 104 -6.62 3.50 5.42
N GLU A 105 -7.84 3.74 5.93
CA GLU A 105 -8.47 5.05 6.08
C GLU A 105 -8.23 5.52 7.52
N ASP A 106 -7.12 6.16 7.77
CA ASP A 106 -6.91 6.87 9.01
C ASP A 106 -7.07 8.37 8.73
N THR A 107 -7.73 9.09 9.64
CA THR A 107 -8.10 10.49 9.44
C THR A 107 -6.89 11.41 9.28
N ASP A 108 -5.73 10.98 9.73
CA ASP A 108 -4.54 11.85 9.80
C ASP A 108 -3.59 11.70 8.61
N ALA A 109 -3.58 10.57 7.90
CA ALA A 109 -2.73 10.35 6.72
C ALA A 109 -3.25 9.20 5.85
N ARG A 110 -3.07 9.34 4.53
CA ARG A 110 -3.29 8.27 3.58
C ARG A 110 -2.20 7.23 3.72
N ARG A 111 -2.56 5.98 4.04
CA ARG A 111 -1.60 4.90 4.20
C ARG A 111 -1.62 4.00 2.98
N LEU A 112 -0.48 3.85 2.37
CA LEU A 112 -0.26 3.03 1.19
C LEU A 112 0.67 1.87 1.52
N LEU A 113 0.51 0.75 0.81
CA LEU A 113 1.36 -0.41 0.95
C LEU A 113 1.93 -0.81 -0.41
N ILE A 114 3.23 -0.74 -0.56
CA ILE A 114 3.96 -1.30 -1.69
C ILE A 114 4.37 -2.74 -1.35
N LYS A 115 3.97 -3.67 -2.21
CA LYS A 115 4.47 -5.04 -2.20
C LYS A 115 5.40 -5.25 -3.37
N ILE A 116 6.49 -6.00 -3.15
CA ILE A 116 7.47 -6.33 -4.19
C ILE A 116 7.73 -7.83 -4.14
N ASN A 117 7.56 -8.51 -5.26
CA ASN A 117 7.94 -9.91 -5.41
C ASN A 117 9.43 -10.00 -5.73
N ARG A 118 10.23 -10.48 -4.78
CA ARG A 118 11.69 -10.52 -4.89
C ARG A 118 12.26 -11.69 -5.69
N PHE A 119 11.46 -12.71 -5.99
CA PHE A 119 11.97 -13.95 -6.57
C PHE A 119 12.52 -13.75 -7.99
N GLY A 120 13.75 -14.23 -8.21
CA GLY A 120 14.43 -14.21 -9.50
C GLY A 120 14.88 -12.83 -9.99
N ARG A 121 14.95 -11.82 -9.11
CA ARG A 121 15.30 -10.44 -9.45
C ARG A 121 16.54 -9.96 -8.74
N SER A 122 17.36 -9.21 -9.45
CA SER A 122 18.51 -8.50 -8.90
C SER A 122 18.08 -7.32 -8.02
N THR A 123 18.97 -6.83 -7.18
CA THR A 123 18.74 -5.65 -6.33
C THR A 123 18.38 -4.41 -7.16
N ASP A 124 19.01 -4.23 -8.34
CA ASP A 124 18.73 -3.09 -9.22
C ASP A 124 17.33 -3.16 -9.83
N GLU A 125 16.89 -4.34 -10.25
CA GLU A 125 15.52 -4.55 -10.73
C GLU A 125 14.50 -4.30 -9.62
N LEU A 126 14.77 -4.78 -8.40
CA LEU A 126 13.89 -4.54 -7.25
C LEU A 126 13.83 -3.05 -6.87
N THR A 127 14.95 -2.33 -6.97
CA THR A 127 14.99 -0.87 -6.73
C THR A 127 14.21 -0.12 -7.81
N ALA A 128 14.30 -0.52 -9.08
CA ALA A 128 13.53 0.07 -10.17
C ALA A 128 12.02 -0.21 -10.02
N LEU A 129 11.63 -1.41 -9.59
CA LEU A 129 10.24 -1.74 -9.25
C LEU A 129 9.73 -0.89 -8.08
N LEU A 130 10.53 -0.70 -7.04
CA LEU A 130 10.19 0.19 -5.94
C LEU A 130 9.96 1.61 -6.43
N ALA A 131 10.81 2.13 -7.32
CA ALA A 131 10.65 3.46 -7.91
C ALA A 131 9.36 3.59 -8.73
N HIS A 132 8.96 2.55 -9.46
CA HIS A 132 7.68 2.47 -10.16
C HIS A 132 6.50 2.68 -9.20
N GLU A 133 6.46 1.91 -8.11
CA GLU A 133 5.37 2.00 -7.14
C GLU A 133 5.41 3.31 -6.33
N LEU A 134 6.61 3.88 -6.10
CA LEU A 134 6.74 5.20 -5.49
C LEU A 134 6.22 6.32 -6.40
N GLN A 135 6.30 6.16 -7.72
CA GLN A 135 5.66 7.10 -8.65
C GLN A 135 4.14 7.05 -8.50
N HIS A 136 3.53 5.86 -8.40
CA HIS A 136 2.11 5.74 -8.10
C HIS A 136 1.75 6.36 -6.74
N ALA A 137 2.60 6.20 -5.72
CA ALA A 137 2.39 6.86 -4.43
C ALA A 137 2.45 8.40 -4.55
N ASN A 138 3.32 8.94 -5.40
CA ASN A 138 3.37 10.39 -5.72
C ASN A 138 2.12 10.85 -6.48
N GLU A 139 1.57 10.05 -7.37
CA GLU A 139 0.30 10.33 -8.06
C GLU A 139 -0.86 10.41 -7.05
N VAL A 140 -0.89 9.51 -6.06
CA VAL A 140 -1.85 9.60 -4.94
C VAL A 140 -1.60 10.84 -4.09
N ALA A 141 -0.35 11.14 -3.77
CA ALA A 141 0.02 12.27 -2.92
C ALA A 141 -0.38 13.61 -3.52
N SER A 142 -0.25 13.75 -4.84
CA SER A 142 -0.57 14.98 -5.58
C SER A 142 -2.05 15.18 -5.90
N ASP A 143 -2.90 14.17 -5.69
CA ASP A 143 -4.32 14.22 -5.95
C ASP A 143 -5.12 14.34 -4.64
N ALA A 144 -5.66 15.52 -4.38
CA ALA A 144 -6.45 15.79 -3.17
C ALA A 144 -7.80 15.04 -3.16
N GLU A 145 -8.31 14.62 -4.33
CA GLU A 145 -9.57 13.91 -4.46
C GLU A 145 -9.44 12.41 -4.04
N ILE A 146 -8.21 11.90 -3.92
CA ILE A 146 -7.99 10.53 -3.46
C ILE A 146 -7.96 10.52 -1.92
N THR A 147 -9.12 10.30 -1.32
CA THR A 147 -9.29 10.32 0.15
C THR A 147 -9.60 8.94 0.75
N ASP A 148 -10.02 7.98 -0.07
CA ASP A 148 -10.42 6.62 0.32
C ASP A 148 -10.11 5.58 -0.78
N LEU A 149 -10.39 4.31 -0.50
CA LEU A 149 -10.18 3.22 -1.44
C LEU A 149 -11.03 3.36 -2.73
N ALA A 150 -12.23 3.94 -2.65
CA ALA A 150 -13.11 4.08 -3.80
C ALA A 150 -12.57 5.15 -4.76
N SER A 151 -12.20 6.32 -4.26
CA SER A 151 -11.57 7.40 -5.04
C SER A 151 -10.19 6.99 -5.57
N PHE A 152 -9.39 6.23 -4.79
CA PHE A 152 -8.14 5.63 -5.25
C PHE A 152 -8.38 4.75 -6.50
N ARG A 153 -9.29 3.79 -6.43
CA ARG A 153 -9.61 2.91 -7.57
C ARG A 153 -10.13 3.68 -8.78
N LYS A 154 -11.02 4.65 -8.56
CA LYS A 154 -11.58 5.50 -9.61
C LYS A 154 -10.50 6.33 -10.30
N SER A 155 -9.61 6.97 -9.55
CA SER A 155 -8.54 7.80 -10.09
C SER A 155 -7.59 6.99 -10.98
N PHE A 156 -7.15 5.82 -10.53
CA PHE A 156 -6.28 4.96 -11.34
C PHE A 156 -6.99 4.37 -12.57
N ALA A 157 -8.27 4.01 -12.46
CA ALA A 157 -9.05 3.55 -13.62
C ALA A 157 -9.19 4.61 -14.72
N LEU A 158 -9.14 5.90 -14.37
CA LEU A 158 -9.22 7.01 -15.33
C LEU A 158 -7.87 7.40 -15.94
N ARG A 159 -6.77 7.21 -15.22
CA ARG A 159 -5.42 7.67 -15.62
C ARG A 159 -4.55 6.59 -16.25
N GLY A 160 -4.83 5.35 -15.94
CA GLY A 160 -4.02 4.22 -16.37
C GLY A 160 -4.74 3.28 -17.32
N TRP A 161 -4.00 2.29 -17.77
CA TRP A 161 -4.54 1.13 -18.49
C TRP A 161 -4.33 -0.12 -17.65
N THR A 162 -5.22 -1.08 -17.79
CA THR A 162 -5.09 -2.37 -17.12
C THR A 162 -3.96 -3.19 -17.73
N HIS A 163 -3.00 -3.61 -16.90
CA HIS A 163 -1.99 -4.59 -17.27
C HIS A 163 -2.04 -5.75 -16.27
N GLY A 164 -2.53 -6.90 -16.70
CA GLY A 164 -2.78 -8.01 -15.79
C GLY A 164 -3.80 -7.63 -14.70
N ALA A 165 -3.42 -7.75 -13.43
CA ALA A 165 -4.26 -7.40 -12.27
C ALA A 165 -4.02 -5.98 -11.75
N GLY A 166 -3.13 -5.20 -12.37
CA GLY A 166 -2.75 -3.85 -11.96
C GLY A 166 -3.24 -2.77 -12.94
N ILE A 167 -3.15 -1.54 -12.51
CA ILE A 167 -3.35 -0.35 -13.34
C ILE A 167 -2.00 0.32 -13.45
N GLU A 168 -1.56 0.54 -14.69
CA GLU A 168 -0.27 1.10 -15.03
C GLU A 168 -0.43 2.54 -15.52
N THR A 169 0.52 3.42 -15.21
CA THR A 169 0.63 4.74 -15.82
C THR A 169 1.91 4.83 -16.65
N GLU A 170 1.89 5.61 -17.73
CA GLU A 170 3.06 5.80 -18.57
C GLU A 170 4.24 6.37 -17.79
N GLU A 171 3.95 7.28 -16.87
CA GLU A 171 4.95 7.94 -16.04
C GLU A 171 5.64 6.94 -15.10
N ALA A 172 4.91 6.02 -14.45
CA ALA A 172 5.51 5.01 -13.60
C ALA A 172 6.46 4.10 -14.38
N GLY A 173 6.04 3.67 -15.59
CA GLY A 173 6.91 2.90 -16.48
C GLY A 173 8.16 3.67 -16.93
N ARG A 174 8.03 4.97 -17.23
CA ARG A 174 9.15 5.84 -17.58
C ARG A 174 10.14 5.99 -16.44
N ILE A 175 9.66 6.23 -15.21
CA ILE A 175 10.45 6.37 -14.00
C ILE A 175 11.23 5.08 -13.71
N ALA A 176 10.60 3.91 -13.77
CA ALA A 176 11.27 2.64 -13.55
C ALA A 176 12.47 2.44 -14.51
N ARG A 177 12.26 2.71 -15.82
CA ARG A 177 13.35 2.62 -16.81
C ARG A 177 14.48 3.62 -16.52
N GLN A 178 14.16 4.83 -16.12
CA GLN A 178 15.15 5.87 -15.80
C GLN A 178 15.98 5.47 -14.58
N VAL A 179 15.35 4.99 -13.50
CA VAL A 179 16.05 4.52 -12.30
C VAL A 179 16.94 3.32 -12.65
N ALA A 180 16.44 2.34 -13.42
CA ALA A 180 17.25 1.21 -13.86
C ALA A 180 18.50 1.65 -14.64
N ALA A 181 18.37 2.64 -15.54
CA ALA A 181 19.49 3.20 -16.27
C ALA A 181 20.50 3.94 -15.37
N GLU A 182 20.03 4.65 -14.33
CA GLU A 182 20.90 5.31 -13.36
C GLU A 182 21.66 4.30 -12.49
N LEU A 183 21.01 3.22 -12.05
CA LEU A 183 21.62 2.16 -11.24
C LEU A 183 22.67 1.35 -12.01
N SER A 184 22.53 1.20 -13.33
CA SER A 184 23.47 0.46 -14.17
C SER A 184 24.77 1.23 -14.48
N ARG A 185 24.79 2.55 -14.26
CA ARG A 185 26.02 3.35 -14.41
C ARG A 185 26.99 3.04 -13.28
N ARG A 186 28.18 2.53 -13.61
CA ARG A 186 29.26 2.23 -12.67
C ARG A 186 30.05 3.48 -12.32
#